data_0c1bca422f73361c4a5372f424f55ec9
#
_entry.id   0c1bca422f73361c4a5372f424f55ec9
#
_cell.length_a   1.000
_cell.length_b   1.000
_cell.length_c   1.000
_cell.angle_alpha   90.00
_cell.angle_beta   90.00
_cell.angle_gamma   90.00
#
_symmetry.space_group_name_H-M   'P 1'
#
loop_
_entity.id
_entity.type
_entity.pdbx_description
1 polymer ?
#
loop_
_entity_poly.entity_id
_entity_poly.type
_entity_poly.pdbx_seq_one_letter_code
_entity_poly.pdbx_strand_id
1 'polypeptide(L)'
;MNPYIKNIDPIMKILSKVYFSNEKTTLNRMRKKPDAFKILISCLLSLRTQDKNTEKASRQLYEVANTPQEIIKLPIKKLEKLIFSSGHYKKKARVLQSVSNELIERFNSKVPSTKEELLSIKGVGPKTANIVLAFAYGKDVLPIDTHCN
;
A
#
# COMPACT_ATOMS: atom_id res chain seq x y z
N MET A 1 3.03 -13.49 -20.71
CA MET A 1 2.70 -12.54 -19.65
C MET A 1 1.32 -12.79 -19.10
N ASN A 2 1.19 -12.71 -17.81
CA ASN A 2 -0.08 -12.91 -17.14
C ASN A 2 -1.04 -11.77 -17.48
N PRO A 3 -2.20 -12.04 -18.11
CA PRO A 3 -3.14 -10.97 -18.46
C PRO A 3 -3.73 -10.23 -17.28
N TYR A 4 -3.71 -10.83 -16.11
CA TYR A 4 -4.24 -10.17 -14.91
C TYR A 4 -3.35 -9.02 -14.47
N ILE A 5 -2.09 -9.08 -14.81
CA ILE A 5 -1.17 -7.99 -14.47
C ILE A 5 -1.54 -6.73 -15.24
N LYS A 6 -2.00 -6.87 -16.46
CA LYS A 6 -2.44 -5.71 -17.25
C LYS A 6 -3.60 -4.99 -16.58
N ASN A 7 -4.49 -5.73 -15.94
CA ASN A 7 -5.66 -5.13 -15.31
C ASN A 7 -5.32 -4.40 -14.02
N ILE A 8 -4.12 -4.59 -13.50
CA ILE A 8 -3.68 -3.86 -12.32
C ILE A 8 -2.52 -2.93 -12.65
N ASP A 9 -2.35 -2.61 -13.92
CA ASP A 9 -1.27 -1.74 -14.39
C ASP A 9 -1.17 -0.42 -13.62
N PRO A 10 -2.27 0.29 -13.33
CA PRO A 10 -2.13 1.53 -12.56
C PRO A 10 -1.42 1.33 -11.24
N ILE A 11 -1.76 0.25 -10.53
CA ILE A 11 -1.10 -0.07 -9.27
C ILE A 11 0.36 -0.45 -9.50
N MET A 12 0.60 -1.25 -10.54
CA MET A 12 1.96 -1.65 -10.90
C MET A 12 2.83 -0.44 -11.21
N LYS A 13 2.30 0.51 -11.97
CA LYS A 13 3.03 1.72 -12.30
C LYS A 13 3.40 2.51 -11.05
N ILE A 14 2.44 2.66 -10.14
CA ILE A 14 2.67 3.38 -8.90
C ILE A 14 3.76 2.70 -8.09
N LEU A 15 3.64 1.39 -7.92
CA LEU A 15 4.63 0.63 -7.17
C LEU A 15 6.00 0.72 -7.81
N SER A 16 6.07 0.61 -9.14
CA SER A 16 7.33 0.75 -9.85
C SER A 16 7.98 2.09 -9.60
N LYS A 17 7.21 3.16 -9.70
CA LYS A 17 7.75 4.49 -9.52
C LYS A 17 8.18 4.74 -8.09
N VAL A 18 7.40 4.27 -7.12
CA VAL A 18 7.72 4.46 -5.72
C VAL A 18 8.92 3.61 -5.30
N TYR A 19 8.98 2.36 -5.77
CA TYR A 19 10.02 1.42 -5.37
C TYR A 19 11.25 1.45 -6.25
N PHE A 20 11.08 1.76 -7.53
CA PHE A 20 12.18 1.67 -8.50
C PHE A 20 12.63 3.02 -9.03
N SER A 21 12.23 4.10 -8.40
CA SER A 21 12.65 5.43 -8.79
C SER A 21 14.18 5.59 -8.70
N ASN A 22 14.76 4.88 -7.76
CA ASN A 22 16.21 4.82 -7.56
C ASN A 22 16.65 3.42 -7.90
N GLU A 23 16.49 3.09 -9.17
CA GLU A 23 16.39 1.69 -9.55
C GLU A 23 17.51 0.77 -9.05
N LYS A 24 18.75 1.19 -9.12
CA LYS A 24 19.82 0.28 -8.71
C LYS A 24 19.70 -0.15 -7.26
N THR A 25 19.54 0.81 -6.38
CA THR A 25 19.47 0.54 -4.96
C THR A 25 18.13 -0.10 -4.57
N THR A 26 17.06 0.47 -5.11
CA THR A 26 15.73 -0.02 -4.79
C THR A 26 15.51 -1.43 -5.29
N LEU A 27 15.95 -1.70 -6.50
CA LEU A 27 15.80 -3.03 -7.07
C LEU A 27 16.51 -4.08 -6.24
N ASN A 28 17.70 -3.79 -5.78
CA ASN A 28 18.45 -4.73 -4.94
C ASN A 28 17.72 -4.98 -3.62
N ARG A 29 17.18 -3.95 -3.03
CA ARG A 29 16.41 -4.12 -1.79
C ARG A 29 15.14 -4.93 -2.01
N MET A 30 14.43 -4.67 -3.09
CA MET A 30 13.19 -5.37 -3.38
C MET A 30 13.42 -6.86 -3.62
N ARG A 31 14.53 -7.22 -4.23
CA ARG A 31 14.85 -8.62 -4.41
C ARG A 31 15.02 -9.34 -3.09
N LYS A 32 15.63 -8.64 -2.12
CA LYS A 32 15.88 -9.25 -0.83
C LYS A 32 14.66 -9.25 0.07
N LYS A 33 13.94 -8.13 0.11
CA LYS A 33 12.87 -8.00 1.09
C LYS A 33 11.88 -6.92 0.67
N PRO A 34 10.83 -7.28 -0.04
CA PRO A 34 9.79 -6.31 -0.37
C PRO A 34 9.17 -5.75 0.90
N ASP A 35 8.86 -4.46 0.86
CA ASP A 35 8.26 -3.81 2.01
C ASP A 35 6.75 -3.92 1.92
N ALA A 36 6.18 -4.90 2.63
CA ALA A 36 4.76 -5.15 2.61
C ALA A 36 3.95 -3.95 3.11
N PHE A 37 4.47 -3.24 4.10
CA PHE A 37 3.77 -2.08 4.62
C PHE A 37 3.65 -0.98 3.57
N LYS A 38 4.73 -0.68 2.87
CA LYS A 38 4.68 0.33 1.80
C LYS A 38 3.74 -0.08 0.68
N ILE A 39 3.73 -1.36 0.33
CA ILE A 39 2.81 -1.86 -0.69
C ILE A 39 1.37 -1.63 -0.24
N LEU A 40 1.07 -2.00 0.99
CA LEU A 40 -0.28 -1.81 1.54
C LEU A 40 -0.68 -0.34 1.55
N ILE A 41 0.17 0.52 2.05
CA ILE A 41 -0.13 1.95 2.14
C ILE A 41 -0.30 2.56 0.75
N SER A 42 0.56 2.20 -0.19
CA SER A 42 0.44 2.72 -1.57
C SER A 42 -0.88 2.30 -2.20
N CYS A 43 -1.32 1.07 -1.95
CA CYS A 43 -2.62 0.62 -2.45
C CYS A 43 -3.76 1.43 -1.85
N LEU A 44 -3.70 1.70 -0.56
CA LEU A 44 -4.73 2.48 0.10
C LEU A 44 -4.78 3.91 -0.44
N LEU A 45 -3.61 4.49 -0.69
CA LEU A 45 -3.54 5.84 -1.23
C LEU A 45 -4.04 5.91 -2.67
N SER A 46 -3.94 4.81 -3.41
CA SER A 46 -4.33 4.79 -4.81
C SER A 46 -5.84 4.72 -5.03
N LEU A 47 -6.61 4.43 -4.00
CA LEU A 47 -8.05 4.30 -4.14
C LEU A 47 -8.66 5.64 -4.57
N ARG A 48 -9.36 5.60 -5.72
CA ARG A 48 -10.04 6.79 -6.29
C ARG A 48 -9.09 7.97 -6.52
N THR A 49 -7.86 7.69 -6.92
CA THR A 49 -6.85 8.74 -7.11
C THR A 49 -6.05 8.41 -8.36
N GLN A 50 -5.70 9.44 -9.11
CA GLN A 50 -4.87 9.27 -10.30
C GLN A 50 -3.46 8.85 -9.91
N ASP A 51 -2.81 8.09 -10.81
CA ASP A 51 -1.50 7.51 -10.54
C ASP A 51 -0.45 8.53 -10.08
N LYS A 52 -0.34 9.64 -10.80
CA LYS A 52 0.69 10.61 -10.46
C LYS A 52 0.45 11.27 -9.09
N ASN A 53 -0.81 11.43 -8.73
CA ASN A 53 -1.15 12.01 -7.43
C ASN A 53 -0.86 11.02 -6.30
N THR A 54 -1.12 9.75 -6.55
CA THR A 54 -0.78 8.70 -5.60
C THR A 54 0.72 8.60 -5.41
N GLU A 55 1.47 8.67 -6.50
CA GLU A 55 2.92 8.62 -6.45
C GLU A 55 3.47 9.76 -5.61
N LYS A 56 2.97 10.96 -5.84
CA LYS A 56 3.41 12.13 -5.09
C LYS A 56 3.09 11.98 -3.60
N ALA A 57 1.87 11.57 -3.29
CA ALA A 57 1.47 11.38 -1.90
C ALA A 57 2.33 10.32 -1.20
N SER A 58 2.57 9.21 -1.90
CA SER A 58 3.37 8.13 -1.34
C SER A 58 4.80 8.58 -1.06
N ARG A 59 5.40 9.29 -2.01
CA ARG A 59 6.78 9.76 -1.82
C ARG A 59 6.89 10.72 -0.64
N GLN A 60 5.97 11.66 -0.56
CA GLN A 60 5.98 12.62 0.52
C GLN A 60 5.81 11.93 1.87
N LEU A 61 4.91 10.97 1.93
CA LEU A 61 4.67 10.24 3.16
C LEU A 61 5.90 9.43 3.57
N TYR A 62 6.51 8.72 2.63
CA TYR A 62 7.62 7.83 2.96
C TYR A 62 8.89 8.57 3.33
N GLU A 63 8.99 9.85 3.01
CA GLU A 63 10.11 10.66 3.50
C GLU A 63 10.00 10.92 4.99
N VAL A 64 8.82 10.78 5.55
CA VAL A 64 8.55 11.10 6.94
C VAL A 64 8.23 9.86 7.76
N ALA A 65 7.44 8.94 7.20
CA ALA A 65 6.93 7.79 7.94
C ALA A 65 6.95 6.54 7.08
N ASN A 66 7.59 5.49 7.58
CA ASN A 66 7.74 4.23 6.86
C ASN A 66 7.28 3.02 7.65
N THR A 67 6.81 3.20 8.86
CA THR A 67 6.36 2.11 9.71
C THR A 67 5.02 2.46 10.32
N PRO A 68 4.26 1.44 10.77
CA PRO A 68 2.99 1.71 11.43
C PRO A 68 3.16 2.65 12.63
N GLN A 69 4.22 2.47 13.40
CA GLN A 69 4.46 3.32 14.56
C GLN A 69 4.67 4.77 14.16
N GLU A 70 5.40 5.00 13.08
CA GLU A 70 5.63 6.36 12.61
C GLU A 70 4.35 7.01 12.10
N ILE A 71 3.49 6.23 11.44
CA ILE A 71 2.22 6.75 10.95
C ILE A 71 1.33 7.21 12.10
N ILE A 72 1.21 6.40 13.16
CA ILE A 72 0.31 6.79 14.25
C ILE A 72 0.89 7.91 15.11
N LYS A 73 2.18 8.14 15.06
CA LYS A 73 2.78 9.27 15.78
C LYS A 73 2.53 10.60 15.11
N LEU A 74 2.21 10.58 13.82
CA LEU A 74 1.93 11.83 13.12
C LEU A 74 0.60 12.41 13.55
N PRO A 75 0.56 13.72 13.86
CA PRO A 75 -0.73 14.37 14.04
C PRO A 75 -1.55 14.22 12.76
N ILE A 76 -2.87 14.05 12.92
CA ILE A 76 -3.74 13.83 11.78
C ILE A 76 -3.60 14.94 10.74
N LYS A 77 -3.46 16.17 11.18
CA LYS A 77 -3.33 17.31 10.27
C LYS A 77 -2.05 17.24 9.45
N LYS A 78 -0.97 16.78 10.06
CA LYS A 78 0.28 16.63 9.33
C LYS A 78 0.19 15.49 8.32
N LEU A 79 -0.43 14.38 8.71
CA LEU A 79 -0.63 13.27 7.80
C LEU A 79 -1.48 13.69 6.61
N GLU A 80 -2.55 14.45 6.86
CA GLU A 80 -3.38 14.98 5.78
C GLU A 80 -2.57 15.82 4.79
N LYS A 81 -1.66 16.64 5.30
CA LYS A 81 -0.82 17.47 4.44
C LYS A 81 0.12 16.62 3.58
N LEU A 82 0.69 15.57 4.18
CA LEU A 82 1.63 14.71 3.47
C LEU A 82 0.97 13.99 2.30
N ILE A 83 -0.29 13.60 2.46
CA ILE A 83 -1.00 12.86 1.42
C ILE A 83 -2.04 13.70 0.69
N PHE A 84 -1.91 15.02 0.77
CA PHE A 84 -2.89 15.95 0.21
C PHE A 84 -3.20 15.70 -1.26
N SER A 85 -2.21 15.27 -2.04
CA SER A 85 -2.42 15.02 -3.47
C SER A 85 -3.26 13.79 -3.73
N SER A 86 -3.44 12.93 -2.74
CA SER A 86 -4.32 11.76 -2.87
C SER A 86 -5.77 12.18 -2.69
N GLY A 87 -6.66 11.76 -3.59
CA GLY A 87 -8.08 12.05 -3.45
C GLY A 87 -8.61 11.52 -2.12
N HIS A 88 -9.56 12.24 -1.54
CA HIS A 88 -10.14 11.89 -0.25
C HIS A 88 -9.10 11.80 0.86
N TYR A 89 -8.15 12.72 0.84
CA TYR A 89 -7.00 12.63 1.74
C TYR A 89 -7.38 12.66 3.22
N LYS A 90 -8.42 13.38 3.60
CA LYS A 90 -8.83 13.41 5.00
C LYS A 90 -9.31 12.05 5.48
N LYS A 91 -10.14 11.40 4.67
CA LYS A 91 -10.62 10.06 4.98
C LYS A 91 -9.48 9.05 4.96
N LYS A 92 -8.60 9.17 3.97
CA LYS A 92 -7.47 8.26 3.87
C LYS A 92 -6.50 8.40 5.03
N ALA A 93 -6.28 9.61 5.50
CA ALA A 93 -5.41 9.79 6.67
C ALA A 93 -5.92 9.00 7.86
N ARG A 94 -7.23 9.04 8.08
CA ARG A 94 -7.83 8.26 9.17
C ARG A 94 -7.69 6.77 8.93
N VAL A 95 -7.89 6.34 7.69
CA VAL A 95 -7.72 4.91 7.35
C VAL A 95 -6.30 4.48 7.58
N LEU A 96 -5.32 5.27 7.17
CA LEU A 96 -3.92 4.93 7.35
C LEU A 96 -3.58 4.77 8.83
N GLN A 97 -4.07 5.66 9.67
CA GLN A 97 -3.83 5.54 11.11
C GLN A 97 -4.55 4.35 11.71
N SER A 98 -5.78 4.11 11.27
CA SER A 98 -6.55 2.96 11.76
C SER A 98 -5.88 1.64 11.38
N VAL A 99 -5.46 1.53 10.12
CA VAL A 99 -4.77 0.32 9.64
C VAL A 99 -3.46 0.13 10.39
N SER A 100 -2.69 1.19 10.55
CA SER A 100 -1.42 1.11 11.25
C SER A 100 -1.61 0.68 12.70
N ASN A 101 -2.62 1.21 13.35
CA ASN A 101 -2.92 0.83 14.73
C ASN A 101 -3.31 -0.65 14.83
N GLU A 102 -4.12 -1.14 13.91
CA GLU A 102 -4.49 -2.55 13.91
C GLU A 102 -3.27 -3.44 13.69
N LEU A 103 -2.36 -3.03 12.81
CA LEU A 103 -1.15 -3.81 12.59
C LEU A 103 -0.33 -3.91 13.86
N ILE A 104 -0.24 -2.82 14.60
CA ILE A 104 0.51 -2.83 15.86
C ILE A 104 -0.17 -3.70 16.90
N GLU A 105 -1.48 -3.57 17.05
CA GLU A 105 -2.20 -4.26 18.12
C GLU A 105 -2.46 -5.73 17.83
N ARG A 106 -2.71 -6.08 16.58
CA ARG A 106 -3.14 -7.42 16.23
C ARG A 106 -2.10 -8.26 15.53
N PHE A 107 -1.16 -7.64 14.86
CA PHE A 107 -0.24 -8.34 13.97
C PHE A 107 1.23 -8.03 14.26
N ASN A 108 1.49 -7.53 15.45
CA ASN A 108 2.85 -7.29 15.91
C ASN A 108 3.61 -6.35 14.98
N SER A 109 2.92 -5.34 14.47
CA SER A 109 3.45 -4.32 13.56
C SER A 109 3.85 -4.87 12.19
N LYS A 110 3.40 -6.05 11.85
CA LYS A 110 3.69 -6.67 10.55
C LYS A 110 2.42 -6.78 9.73
N VAL A 111 2.59 -6.73 8.41
CA VAL A 111 1.47 -6.92 7.51
C VAL A 111 1.20 -8.44 7.41
N PRO A 112 -0.03 -8.88 7.70
CA PRO A 112 -0.32 -10.31 7.65
C PRO A 112 -0.14 -10.89 6.26
N SER A 113 0.12 -12.19 6.21
CA SER A 113 0.40 -12.87 4.95
C SER A 113 -0.72 -13.81 4.50
N THR A 114 -1.90 -13.68 5.09
CA THR A 114 -3.07 -14.45 4.65
C THR A 114 -4.17 -13.49 4.23
N LYS A 115 -4.98 -13.95 3.28
CA LYS A 115 -6.09 -13.13 2.79
C LYS A 115 -7.11 -12.86 3.88
N GLU A 116 -7.40 -13.87 4.68
CA GLU A 116 -8.37 -13.72 5.75
C GLU A 116 -7.97 -12.65 6.74
N GLU A 117 -6.71 -12.66 7.14
CA GLU A 117 -6.23 -11.66 8.09
C GLU A 117 -6.21 -10.27 7.48
N LEU A 118 -5.78 -10.18 6.22
CA LEU A 118 -5.77 -8.88 5.54
C LEU A 118 -7.18 -8.31 5.42
N LEU A 119 -8.14 -9.13 5.06
CA LEU A 119 -9.51 -8.67 4.93
C LEU A 119 -10.15 -8.32 6.28
N SER A 120 -9.61 -8.82 7.37
CA SER A 120 -10.10 -8.48 8.69
C SER A 120 -9.72 -7.07 9.12
N ILE A 121 -8.77 -6.45 8.43
CA ILE A 121 -8.35 -5.09 8.74
C ILE A 121 -9.33 -4.12 8.08
N LYS A 122 -9.92 -3.25 8.87
CA LYS A 122 -10.88 -2.28 8.35
C LYS A 122 -10.18 -1.36 7.35
N GLY A 123 -10.76 -1.27 6.17
CA GLY A 123 -10.19 -0.45 5.09
C GLY A 123 -9.44 -1.26 4.04
N VAL A 124 -9.17 -2.53 4.29
CA VAL A 124 -8.49 -3.40 3.33
C VAL A 124 -9.52 -4.26 2.62
N GLY A 125 -9.66 -4.07 1.32
CA GLY A 125 -10.57 -4.84 0.50
C GLY A 125 -9.88 -6.00 -0.21
N PRO A 126 -10.65 -6.82 -0.97
CA PRO A 126 -10.08 -7.98 -1.65
C PRO A 126 -8.97 -7.65 -2.64
N LYS A 127 -9.14 -6.57 -3.39
CA LYS A 127 -8.13 -6.17 -4.36
C LYS A 127 -6.81 -5.79 -3.66
N THR A 128 -6.90 -4.99 -2.61
CA THR A 128 -5.72 -4.60 -1.84
C THR A 128 -5.06 -5.82 -1.23
N ALA A 129 -5.85 -6.71 -0.63
CA ALA A 129 -5.31 -7.92 -0.02
C ALA A 129 -4.56 -8.77 -1.06
N ASN A 130 -5.14 -8.96 -2.24
CA ASN A 130 -4.52 -9.76 -3.28
C ASN A 130 -3.22 -9.12 -3.78
N ILE A 131 -3.19 -7.81 -3.93
CA ILE A 131 -1.98 -7.12 -4.36
C ILE A 131 -0.87 -7.28 -3.33
N VAL A 132 -1.20 -7.13 -2.07
CA VAL A 132 -0.21 -7.30 -0.99
C VAL A 132 0.33 -8.72 -1.00
N LEU A 133 -0.54 -9.72 -1.10
CA LEU A 133 -0.10 -11.11 -1.12
C LEU A 133 0.80 -11.41 -2.31
N ALA A 134 0.43 -10.90 -3.48
CA ALA A 134 1.19 -11.17 -4.69
C ALA A 134 2.56 -10.49 -4.67
N PHE A 135 2.59 -9.22 -4.31
CA PHE A 135 3.82 -8.44 -4.46
C PHE A 135 4.71 -8.45 -3.22
N ALA A 136 4.14 -8.54 -2.05
CA ALA A 136 4.94 -8.56 -0.84
C ALA A 136 5.37 -9.97 -0.46
N TYR A 137 4.51 -10.94 -0.69
CA TYR A 137 4.76 -12.31 -0.22
C TYR A 137 4.89 -13.33 -1.35
N GLY A 138 4.80 -12.87 -2.60
CA GLY A 138 4.96 -13.76 -3.74
C GLY A 138 3.91 -14.86 -3.83
N LYS A 139 2.75 -14.66 -3.24
CA LYS A 139 1.70 -15.67 -3.27
C LYS A 139 1.00 -15.69 -4.61
N ASP A 140 0.59 -16.88 -5.01
CA ASP A 140 -0.07 -17.09 -6.30
C ASP A 140 -1.55 -16.82 -6.17
N VAL A 141 -1.92 -15.55 -6.21
CA VAL A 141 -3.31 -15.13 -6.15
C VAL A 141 -3.64 -14.29 -7.38
N LEU A 142 -4.91 -14.29 -7.74
CA LEU A 142 -5.39 -13.48 -8.87
C LEU A 142 -5.99 -12.19 -8.31
N PRO A 143 -5.31 -11.07 -8.55
CA PRO A 143 -5.76 -9.82 -7.92
C PRO A 143 -7.10 -9.31 -8.35
N ILE A 144 -7.62 -9.79 -9.47
CA ILE A 144 -8.79 -9.18 -10.07
C ILE A 144 -9.88 -10.16 -10.42
N ASP A 145 -9.83 -11.32 -9.87
CA ASP A 145 -10.73 -12.38 -10.32
C ASP A 145 -12.18 -12.21 -9.90
N THR A 146 -12.44 -11.31 -9.01
CA THR A 146 -13.75 -11.22 -8.38
C THR A 146 -14.89 -11.06 -9.35
N HIS A 147 -14.67 -10.31 -10.40
CA HIS A 147 -15.75 -10.04 -11.33
C HIS A 147 -15.70 -10.94 -12.55
N CYS A 148 -14.80 -11.86 -12.55
CA CYS A 148 -14.72 -12.82 -13.63
C CYS A 148 -15.87 -13.81 -13.60
N ASN A 149 -16.65 -13.74 -12.61
CA ASN A 149 -17.78 -14.64 -12.47
C ASN A 149 -18.91 -14.23 -13.33
#